data_a80bf9aeb143eb0ba86c16d34cd46073
#
_entry.id   a80bf9aeb143eb0ba86c16d34cd46073
#
_cell.length_a   1.000
_cell.length_b   1.000
_cell.length_c   1.000
_cell.angle_alpha   90.00
_cell.angle_beta   90.00
_cell.angle_gamma   90.00
#
_symmetry.space_group_name_H-M   'P 1'
#
loop_
_entity.id
_entity.type
_entity.pdbx_description
1 polymer ?
#
loop_
_entity_poly.entity_id
_entity_poly.type
_entity_poly.pdbx_seq_one_letter_code
_entity_poly.pdbx_strand_id
1 'polypeptide(L)'
;MFGAALAGSAAAQEYSFRFQSSDPAGNANFILQKSWAEDVRERTGGKVAIELLPVNTIVAHTETQDAVAAGIIDGHFTDTSYFAGKEPAFGLIANPVGAWSDPQQMFDFMENGGGKELMNSLVEPYGLHFIGATTPGLEAFVSKVPLDGVDDLKGIKMRAPEGMVQRVFAAAGAVPVNLPGSEVFTSLDKGVIDAADYTVFSTNHEQGMHDIAKHPVYPGFHSMPLVEVSMNKTTWESLPADIQATLEQSVSDFARRQVSTLAERDAVAVAAAAADGVTVHDWSAEERARFRAIAKGEWEAAAGASDASARVYSTLTKYLSDNGLLE
;
A
#
# COMPACT_ATOMS: atom_id res chain seq x y z
N MET A 1 37.44 -16.15 -43.21
CA MET A 1 37.07 -16.09 -41.81
C MET A 1 35.58 -15.99 -41.72
N PHE A 2 34.91 -17.10 -41.39
CA PHE A 2 33.46 -17.09 -41.15
C PHE A 2 33.25 -16.77 -39.67
N GLY A 3 32.67 -15.61 -39.39
CA GLY A 3 32.19 -15.26 -38.05
C GLY A 3 30.91 -16.05 -37.73
N ALA A 4 31.00 -16.98 -36.80
CA ALA A 4 29.83 -17.62 -36.23
C ALA A 4 29.10 -16.59 -35.36
N ALA A 5 27.94 -16.10 -35.79
CA ALA A 5 27.00 -15.37 -34.94
C ALA A 5 26.41 -16.38 -33.94
N LEU A 6 26.78 -16.24 -32.69
CA LEU A 6 26.07 -16.89 -31.57
C LEU A 6 24.68 -16.28 -31.50
N ALA A 7 23.69 -16.94 -32.10
CA ALA A 7 22.30 -16.68 -31.84
C ALA A 7 22.04 -17.16 -30.41
N GLY A 8 21.95 -16.21 -29.45
CA GLY A 8 21.46 -16.51 -28.14
C GLY A 8 20.03 -17.05 -28.29
N SER A 9 19.82 -18.31 -27.92
CA SER A 9 18.44 -18.87 -27.87
C SER A 9 17.69 -18.10 -26.79
N ALA A 10 16.71 -17.28 -27.18
CA ALA A 10 15.70 -16.82 -26.24
C ALA A 10 15.09 -18.08 -25.62
N ALA A 11 15.17 -18.19 -24.28
CA ALA A 11 14.49 -19.29 -23.60
C ALA A 11 12.99 -19.20 -23.95
N ALA A 12 12.39 -20.35 -24.26
CA ALA A 12 10.96 -20.39 -24.51
C ALA A 12 10.23 -20.01 -23.21
N GLN A 13 9.19 -19.20 -23.34
CA GLN A 13 8.31 -18.87 -22.22
C GLN A 13 7.70 -20.18 -21.69
N GLU A 14 7.93 -20.47 -20.41
CA GLU A 14 7.48 -21.71 -19.76
C GLU A 14 6.25 -21.45 -18.89
N TYR A 15 6.16 -20.24 -18.29
CA TYR A 15 5.10 -19.83 -17.38
C TYR A 15 4.49 -18.50 -17.84
N SER A 16 3.17 -18.45 -17.92
CA SER A 16 2.41 -17.26 -18.28
C SER A 16 1.35 -17.02 -17.22
N PHE A 17 1.40 -15.89 -16.55
CA PHE A 17 0.48 -15.54 -15.48
C PHE A 17 -0.27 -14.25 -15.79
N ARG A 18 -1.53 -14.18 -15.39
CA ARG A 18 -2.34 -12.96 -15.38
C ARG A 18 -2.53 -12.48 -13.96
N PHE A 19 -2.04 -11.29 -13.68
CA PHE A 19 -2.24 -10.61 -12.40
C PHE A 19 -3.16 -9.41 -12.61
N GLN A 20 -4.00 -9.10 -11.63
CA GLN A 20 -4.79 -7.88 -11.63
C GLN A 20 -4.35 -6.97 -10.50
N SER A 21 -4.09 -5.71 -10.82
CA SER A 21 -3.80 -4.66 -9.85
C SER A 21 -5.09 -4.04 -9.29
N SER A 22 -5.02 -3.44 -8.11
CA SER A 22 -6.05 -2.54 -7.59
C SER A 22 -5.88 -1.09 -8.04
N ASP A 23 -4.82 -0.78 -8.80
CA ASP A 23 -4.55 0.57 -9.32
C ASP A 23 -5.09 0.77 -10.74
N PRO A 24 -5.60 2.00 -11.07
CA PRO A 24 -5.99 2.38 -12.43
C PRO A 24 -4.79 2.45 -13.39
N ALA A 25 -5.02 2.19 -14.67
CA ALA A 25 -3.97 2.15 -15.70
C ALA A 25 -3.10 3.42 -15.80
N GLY A 26 -3.66 4.60 -15.52
CA GLY A 26 -2.96 5.89 -15.54
C GLY A 26 -2.27 6.26 -14.23
N ASN A 27 -2.41 5.46 -13.18
CA ASN A 27 -1.80 5.74 -11.88
C ASN A 27 -0.30 5.44 -11.90
N ALA A 28 0.50 6.26 -11.22
CA ALA A 28 1.94 6.09 -11.10
C ALA A 28 2.33 4.71 -10.53
N ASN A 29 1.58 4.22 -9.54
CA ASN A 29 1.80 2.91 -8.95
C ASN A 29 1.63 1.80 -9.99
N PHE A 30 0.55 1.81 -10.78
CA PHE A 30 0.33 0.81 -11.83
C PHE A 30 1.44 0.82 -12.88
N ILE A 31 1.90 2.01 -13.30
CA ILE A 31 3.00 2.15 -14.25
C ILE A 31 4.28 1.51 -13.69
N LEU A 32 4.59 1.75 -12.40
CA LEU A 32 5.73 1.12 -11.74
C LEU A 32 5.54 -0.40 -11.60
N GLN A 33 4.35 -0.87 -11.21
CA GLN A 33 4.03 -2.30 -11.11
C GLN A 33 4.21 -3.03 -12.45
N LYS A 34 3.90 -2.38 -13.58
CA LYS A 34 4.20 -2.93 -14.90
C LYS A 34 5.70 -3.14 -15.12
N SER A 35 6.54 -2.24 -14.62
CA SER A 35 7.99 -2.40 -14.71
C SER A 35 8.51 -3.58 -13.89
N TRP A 36 7.80 -3.94 -12.79
CA TRP A 36 8.09 -5.18 -12.06
C TRP A 36 7.82 -6.43 -12.90
N ALA A 37 6.71 -6.49 -13.63
CA ALA A 37 6.41 -7.62 -14.50
C ALA A 37 7.49 -7.80 -15.61
N GLU A 38 8.02 -6.70 -16.13
CA GLU A 38 9.13 -6.71 -17.09
C GLU A 38 10.44 -7.19 -16.44
N ASP A 39 10.75 -6.72 -15.22
CA ASP A 39 11.91 -7.14 -14.44
C ASP A 39 11.89 -8.65 -14.14
N VAL A 40 10.72 -9.21 -13.76
CA VAL A 40 10.55 -10.66 -13.59
C VAL A 40 10.88 -11.42 -14.85
N ARG A 41 10.42 -10.95 -16.01
CA ARG A 41 10.73 -11.56 -17.30
C ARG A 41 12.23 -11.55 -17.58
N GLU A 42 12.88 -10.45 -17.33
CA GLU A 42 14.35 -10.31 -17.55
C GLU A 42 15.14 -11.24 -16.60
N ARG A 43 14.83 -11.23 -15.30
CA ARG A 43 15.50 -12.07 -14.27
C ARG A 43 15.35 -13.56 -14.53
N THR A 44 14.24 -13.96 -15.10
CA THR A 44 13.98 -15.37 -15.44
C THR A 44 14.48 -15.77 -16.84
N GLY A 45 15.16 -14.86 -17.55
CA GLY A 45 15.62 -15.10 -18.92
C GLY A 45 14.48 -15.35 -19.91
N GLY A 46 13.30 -14.79 -19.65
CA GLY A 46 12.08 -14.94 -20.46
C GLY A 46 11.22 -16.16 -20.11
N LYS A 47 11.59 -16.98 -19.13
CA LYS A 47 10.81 -18.15 -18.73
C LYS A 47 9.46 -17.78 -18.10
N VAL A 48 9.40 -16.71 -17.32
CA VAL A 48 8.18 -16.21 -16.70
C VAL A 48 7.72 -14.94 -17.39
N ALA A 49 6.44 -14.89 -17.78
CA ALA A 49 5.79 -13.70 -18.28
C ALA A 49 4.56 -13.40 -17.42
N ILE A 50 4.44 -12.15 -16.94
CA ILE A 50 3.30 -11.68 -16.17
C ILE A 50 2.56 -10.62 -16.98
N GLU A 51 1.30 -10.89 -17.32
CA GLU A 51 0.38 -9.88 -17.83
C GLU A 51 -0.27 -9.19 -16.64
N LEU A 52 0.13 -7.94 -16.36
CA LEU A 52 -0.48 -7.15 -15.30
C LEU A 52 -1.59 -6.27 -15.87
N LEU A 53 -2.80 -6.50 -15.35
CA LEU A 53 -4.04 -5.84 -15.73
C LEU A 53 -4.40 -4.76 -14.70
N PRO A 54 -4.96 -3.62 -15.11
CA PRO A 54 -5.41 -2.58 -14.18
C PRO A 54 -6.67 -3.01 -13.42
N VAL A 55 -7.02 -2.21 -12.43
CA VAL A 55 -8.20 -2.42 -11.58
C VAL A 55 -9.47 -2.69 -12.37
N ASN A 56 -10.30 -3.59 -11.88
CA ASN A 56 -11.62 -3.92 -12.43
C ASN A 56 -11.61 -4.43 -13.89
N THR A 57 -10.50 -4.99 -14.36
CA THR A 57 -10.42 -5.52 -15.74
C THR A 57 -11.11 -6.87 -15.87
N ILE A 58 -10.90 -7.78 -14.93
CA ILE A 58 -11.47 -9.13 -14.92
C ILE A 58 -12.57 -9.23 -13.85
N VAL A 59 -12.28 -8.82 -12.61
CA VAL A 59 -13.20 -8.81 -11.48
C VAL A 59 -13.09 -7.49 -10.72
N ALA A 60 -14.07 -7.17 -9.86
CA ALA A 60 -13.95 -6.04 -8.95
C ALA A 60 -12.72 -6.21 -8.04
N HIS A 61 -12.09 -5.11 -7.63
CA HIS A 61 -10.86 -5.15 -6.81
C HIS A 61 -11.06 -5.91 -5.48
N THR A 62 -12.26 -5.85 -4.91
CA THR A 62 -12.64 -6.59 -3.69
C THR A 62 -12.86 -8.09 -3.91
N GLU A 63 -12.90 -8.55 -5.17
CA GLU A 63 -13.14 -9.95 -5.54
C GLU A 63 -11.87 -10.66 -6.02
N THR A 64 -10.74 -9.94 -6.11
CA THR A 64 -9.49 -10.50 -6.67
C THR A 64 -8.98 -11.70 -5.88
N GLN A 65 -9.13 -11.72 -4.54
CA GLN A 65 -8.74 -12.85 -3.70
C GLN A 65 -9.50 -14.14 -4.10
N ASP A 66 -10.84 -14.05 -4.28
CA ASP A 66 -11.64 -15.19 -4.71
C ASP A 66 -11.33 -15.62 -6.15
N ALA A 67 -11.06 -14.65 -7.02
CA ALA A 67 -10.68 -14.92 -8.40
C ALA A 67 -9.32 -15.64 -8.51
N VAL A 68 -8.34 -15.27 -7.67
CA VAL A 68 -7.05 -15.95 -7.56
C VAL A 68 -7.25 -17.37 -7.02
N ALA A 69 -8.02 -17.54 -5.94
CA ALA A 69 -8.33 -18.85 -5.37
C ALA A 69 -8.98 -19.79 -6.40
N ALA A 70 -9.90 -19.26 -7.21
CA ALA A 70 -10.59 -20.01 -8.25
C ALA A 70 -9.76 -20.23 -9.55
N GLY A 71 -8.56 -19.65 -9.66
CA GLY A 71 -7.74 -19.72 -10.87
C GLY A 71 -8.29 -18.92 -12.06
N ILE A 72 -9.18 -17.94 -11.82
CA ILE A 72 -9.68 -17.02 -12.86
C ILE A 72 -8.58 -16.04 -13.28
N ILE A 73 -7.80 -15.58 -12.31
CA ILE A 73 -6.50 -14.90 -12.47
C ILE A 73 -5.46 -15.67 -11.66
N ASP A 74 -4.20 -15.56 -12.02
CA ASP A 74 -3.12 -16.33 -11.37
C ASP A 74 -2.61 -15.63 -10.10
N GLY A 75 -2.76 -14.30 -10.02
CA GLY A 75 -2.35 -13.51 -8.86
C GLY A 75 -2.92 -12.11 -8.88
N HIS A 76 -2.60 -11.35 -7.83
CA HIS A 76 -2.99 -9.96 -7.72
C HIS A 76 -1.90 -9.08 -7.10
N PHE A 77 -2.03 -7.78 -7.36
CA PHE A 77 -1.25 -6.71 -6.79
C PHE A 77 -2.25 -5.74 -6.15
N THR A 78 -2.52 -5.86 -4.86
CA THR A 78 -3.71 -5.23 -4.26
C THR A 78 -3.48 -4.77 -2.82
N ASP A 79 -4.22 -3.73 -2.41
CA ASP A 79 -4.28 -3.35 -1.00
C ASP A 79 -5.00 -4.44 -0.20
N THR A 80 -4.30 -4.97 0.80
CA THR A 80 -4.78 -6.05 1.66
C THR A 80 -6.04 -5.66 2.44
N SER A 81 -6.26 -4.38 2.72
CA SER A 81 -7.41 -3.89 3.48
C SER A 81 -8.76 -4.18 2.81
N TYR A 82 -8.78 -4.37 1.49
CA TYR A 82 -10.01 -4.70 0.76
C TYR A 82 -10.64 -6.02 1.18
N PHE A 83 -9.90 -6.86 1.89
CA PHE A 83 -10.40 -8.16 2.38
C PHE A 83 -10.75 -8.15 3.87
N ALA A 84 -10.74 -6.99 4.53
CA ALA A 84 -11.09 -6.85 5.95
C ALA A 84 -12.52 -7.34 6.28
N GLY A 85 -13.42 -7.32 5.30
CA GLY A 85 -14.77 -7.89 5.44
C GLY A 85 -14.80 -9.42 5.55
N LYS A 86 -13.75 -10.11 5.08
CA LYS A 86 -13.61 -11.57 5.20
C LYS A 86 -12.93 -11.96 6.51
N GLU A 87 -11.86 -11.26 6.86
CA GLU A 87 -11.11 -11.44 8.09
C GLU A 87 -10.59 -10.07 8.57
N PRO A 88 -11.04 -9.58 9.73
CA PRO A 88 -10.64 -8.27 10.24
C PRO A 88 -9.13 -8.05 10.36
N ALA A 89 -8.36 -9.12 10.53
CA ALA A 89 -6.90 -9.07 10.57
C ALA A 89 -6.27 -8.45 9.32
N PHE A 90 -6.89 -8.62 8.14
CA PHE A 90 -6.43 -7.97 6.91
C PHE A 90 -6.43 -6.45 7.03
N GLY A 91 -7.45 -5.87 7.64
CA GLY A 91 -7.51 -4.42 7.86
C GLY A 91 -6.45 -3.91 8.84
N LEU A 92 -6.11 -4.70 9.85
CA LEU A 92 -5.11 -4.32 10.85
C LEU A 92 -3.69 -4.42 10.30
N ILE A 93 -3.34 -5.50 9.59
CA ILE A 93 -1.99 -5.68 9.02
C ILE A 93 -1.76 -4.78 7.82
N ALA A 94 -2.80 -4.51 7.03
CA ALA A 94 -2.71 -3.68 5.83
C ALA A 94 -2.33 -2.23 6.13
N ASN A 95 -2.92 -1.65 7.15
CA ASN A 95 -2.68 -0.26 7.48
C ASN A 95 -2.85 0.00 8.98
N PRO A 96 -1.85 -0.36 9.78
CA PRO A 96 -1.81 0.00 11.20
C PRO A 96 -1.52 1.49 11.31
N VAL A 97 -2.56 2.31 11.15
CA VAL A 97 -2.50 3.77 11.05
C VAL A 97 -1.61 4.37 12.13
N GLY A 98 -0.62 5.17 11.73
CA GLY A 98 0.33 5.80 12.64
C GLY A 98 1.47 4.90 13.15
N ALA A 99 1.51 3.60 12.79
CA ALA A 99 2.59 2.70 13.23
C ALA A 99 3.93 3.05 12.61
N TRP A 100 3.93 3.34 11.31
CA TRP A 100 5.12 3.53 10.52
C TRP A 100 5.49 5.01 10.40
N SER A 101 6.77 5.33 10.49
CA SER A 101 7.33 6.65 10.19
C SER A 101 8.23 6.63 8.96
N ASP A 102 8.60 5.44 8.50
CA ASP A 102 9.47 5.19 7.35
C ASP A 102 9.09 3.85 6.70
N PRO A 103 9.01 3.76 5.38
CA PRO A 103 8.72 2.51 4.67
C PRO A 103 9.68 1.35 4.98
N GLN A 104 10.94 1.64 5.32
CA GLN A 104 11.89 0.60 5.68
C GLN A 104 11.49 -0.15 6.96
N GLN A 105 10.77 0.49 7.88
CA GLN A 105 10.25 -0.15 9.09
C GLN A 105 9.22 -1.24 8.76
N MET A 106 8.34 -0.97 7.78
CA MET A 106 7.37 -1.97 7.30
C MET A 106 8.09 -3.11 6.57
N PHE A 107 9.08 -2.80 5.74
CA PHE A 107 9.84 -3.84 5.04
C PHE A 107 10.62 -4.72 6.02
N ASP A 108 11.25 -4.12 7.03
CA ASP A 108 11.93 -4.88 8.08
C ASP A 108 10.95 -5.72 8.91
N PHE A 109 9.78 -5.19 9.25
CA PHE A 109 8.72 -5.97 9.88
C PHE A 109 8.33 -7.18 9.04
N MET A 110 8.15 -7.00 7.74
CA MET A 110 7.78 -8.09 6.83
C MET A 110 8.90 -9.13 6.68
N GLU A 111 10.16 -8.69 6.62
CA GLU A 111 11.31 -9.58 6.37
C GLU A 111 11.84 -10.24 7.67
N ASN A 112 11.84 -9.52 8.81
CA ASN A 112 12.51 -9.91 10.04
C ASN A 112 11.58 -9.90 11.27
N GLY A 113 10.45 -9.18 11.20
CA GLY A 113 9.52 -8.97 12.32
C GLY A 113 8.35 -9.96 12.39
N GLY A 114 8.31 -10.98 11.51
CA GLY A 114 7.23 -11.97 11.46
C GLY A 114 6.05 -11.59 10.57
N GLY A 115 6.13 -10.47 9.83
CA GLY A 115 5.06 -9.98 8.96
C GLY A 115 4.76 -10.93 7.80
N LYS A 116 5.80 -11.50 7.16
CA LYS A 116 5.63 -12.46 6.04
C LYS A 116 4.90 -13.72 6.48
N GLU A 117 5.26 -14.28 7.63
CA GLU A 117 4.61 -15.46 8.21
C GLU A 117 3.15 -15.17 8.58
N LEU A 118 2.87 -13.99 9.14
CA LEU A 118 1.51 -13.54 9.41
C LEU A 118 0.70 -13.46 8.12
N MET A 119 1.20 -12.77 7.09
CA MET A 119 0.49 -12.64 5.82
C MET A 119 0.21 -14.00 5.18
N ASN A 120 1.18 -14.92 5.15
CA ASN A 120 0.93 -16.27 4.67
C ASN A 120 -0.17 -16.97 5.48
N SER A 121 -0.12 -16.87 6.82
CA SER A 121 -1.16 -17.47 7.68
C SER A 121 -2.57 -16.90 7.45
N LEU A 122 -2.67 -15.66 6.94
CA LEU A 122 -3.93 -14.99 6.63
C LEU A 122 -4.46 -15.36 5.24
N VAL A 123 -3.59 -15.44 4.22
CA VAL A 123 -4.02 -15.65 2.83
C VAL A 123 -4.14 -17.13 2.46
N GLU A 124 -3.36 -18.03 3.09
CA GLU A 124 -3.39 -19.47 2.78
C GLU A 124 -4.75 -20.14 2.97
N PRO A 125 -5.56 -19.82 4.01
CA PRO A 125 -6.92 -20.37 4.14
C PRO A 125 -7.83 -20.01 2.96
N TYR A 126 -7.51 -18.97 2.22
CA TYR A 126 -8.21 -18.52 1.02
C TYR A 126 -7.58 -19.04 -0.28
N GLY A 127 -6.63 -19.97 -0.20
CA GLY A 127 -6.01 -20.60 -1.37
C GLY A 127 -4.95 -19.74 -2.07
N LEU A 128 -4.38 -18.75 -1.40
CA LEU A 128 -3.32 -17.91 -1.93
C LEU A 128 -1.98 -18.18 -1.24
N HIS A 129 -0.91 -17.80 -1.92
CA HIS A 129 0.43 -17.68 -1.35
C HIS A 129 0.88 -16.22 -1.45
N PHE A 130 1.34 -15.65 -0.35
CA PHE A 130 1.88 -14.31 -0.28
C PHE A 130 3.34 -14.30 -0.72
N ILE A 131 3.63 -13.62 -1.84
CA ILE A 131 4.98 -13.49 -2.40
C ILE A 131 5.76 -12.39 -1.67
N GLY A 132 5.13 -11.24 -1.45
CA GLY A 132 5.77 -10.12 -0.76
C GLY A 132 4.88 -8.89 -0.64
N ALA A 133 5.36 -7.92 0.16
CA ALA A 133 4.72 -6.65 0.41
C ALA A 133 5.39 -5.52 -0.39
N THR A 134 4.58 -4.58 -0.83
CA THR A 134 5.00 -3.28 -1.36
C THR A 134 4.19 -2.16 -0.71
N THR A 135 4.59 -0.93 -0.95
CA THR A 135 3.85 0.27 -0.53
C THR A 135 4.22 1.44 -1.45
N PRO A 136 3.30 2.39 -1.71
CA PRO A 136 3.70 3.64 -2.33
C PRO A 136 4.55 4.54 -1.39
N GLY A 137 4.51 4.29 -0.08
CA GLY A 137 5.15 5.07 0.96
C GLY A 137 4.13 5.69 1.92
N LEU A 138 4.59 6.62 2.76
CA LEU A 138 3.70 7.38 3.64
C LEU A 138 2.83 8.33 2.81
N GLU A 139 1.52 8.22 3.01
CA GLU A 139 0.55 9.06 2.32
C GLU A 139 0.55 10.49 2.88
N ALA A 140 0.60 11.48 2.00
CA ALA A 140 0.46 12.88 2.36
C ALA A 140 -1.02 13.21 2.58
N PHE A 141 -1.31 13.89 3.70
CA PHE A 141 -2.69 14.26 4.01
C PHE A 141 -3.09 15.52 3.22
N VAL A 142 -4.18 15.43 2.47
CA VAL A 142 -4.72 16.55 1.69
C VAL A 142 -5.61 17.40 2.57
N SER A 143 -5.39 18.72 2.67
CA SER A 143 -6.21 19.61 3.48
C SER A 143 -6.41 20.98 2.87
N LYS A 144 -7.63 21.50 3.00
CA LYS A 144 -8.00 22.89 2.63
C LYS A 144 -7.66 23.90 3.73
N VAL A 145 -7.44 23.42 4.93
CA VAL A 145 -7.17 24.23 6.13
C VAL A 145 -5.84 23.83 6.76
N PRO A 146 -5.14 24.74 7.44
CA PRO A 146 -3.95 24.40 8.21
C PRO A 146 -4.24 23.33 9.26
N LEU A 147 -3.38 22.30 9.33
CA LEU A 147 -3.44 21.23 10.32
C LEU A 147 -2.02 21.01 10.84
N ASP A 148 -1.72 21.55 12.02
CA ASP A 148 -0.40 21.51 12.64
C ASP A 148 -0.29 20.45 13.74
N GLY A 149 -1.39 19.80 14.11
CA GLY A 149 -1.43 18.77 15.12
C GLY A 149 -2.80 18.08 15.28
N VAL A 150 -2.87 17.16 16.25
CA VAL A 150 -4.07 16.33 16.51
C VAL A 150 -5.30 17.18 16.84
N ASP A 151 -5.12 18.28 17.56
CA ASP A 151 -6.25 19.11 17.98
C ASP A 151 -6.95 19.80 16.81
N ASP A 152 -6.23 20.07 15.72
CA ASP A 152 -6.79 20.68 14.51
C ASP A 152 -7.69 19.72 13.71
N LEU A 153 -7.63 18.41 13.98
CA LEU A 153 -8.50 17.42 13.35
C LEU A 153 -9.94 17.51 13.85
N LYS A 154 -10.20 18.15 14.99
CA LYS A 154 -11.53 18.20 15.61
C LYS A 154 -12.57 18.86 14.71
N GLY A 155 -13.58 18.06 14.34
CA GLY A 155 -14.69 18.51 13.50
C GLY A 155 -14.37 18.62 12.00
N ILE A 156 -13.15 18.32 11.57
CA ILE A 156 -12.78 18.30 10.16
C ILE A 156 -13.53 17.20 9.43
N LYS A 157 -14.29 17.57 8.42
CA LYS A 157 -14.93 16.61 7.52
C LYS A 157 -13.89 16.11 6.52
N MET A 158 -13.56 14.83 6.61
CA MET A 158 -12.51 14.28 5.79
C MET A 158 -12.92 12.97 5.11
N ARG A 159 -12.41 12.73 3.91
CA ARG A 159 -12.50 11.40 3.34
C ARG A 159 -11.51 10.48 4.04
N ALA A 160 -12.02 9.33 4.47
CA ALA A 160 -11.20 8.21 4.90
C ALA A 160 -11.76 6.91 4.31
N PRO A 161 -10.92 5.98 3.84
CA PRO A 161 -11.38 4.64 3.47
C PRO A 161 -11.96 3.94 4.69
N GLU A 162 -12.93 3.06 4.45
CA GLU A 162 -13.53 2.28 5.53
C GLU A 162 -12.47 1.43 6.24
N GLY A 163 -12.63 1.25 7.53
CA GLY A 163 -11.74 0.42 8.33
C GLY A 163 -10.91 1.20 9.35
N MET A 164 -9.62 0.87 9.46
CA MET A 164 -8.74 1.41 10.49
C MET A 164 -8.54 2.93 10.37
N VAL A 165 -8.32 3.44 9.16
CA VAL A 165 -8.15 4.89 8.92
C VAL A 165 -9.34 5.66 9.44
N GLN A 166 -10.56 5.24 9.08
CA GLN A 166 -11.79 5.90 9.51
C GLN A 166 -11.95 5.91 11.04
N ARG A 167 -11.68 4.78 11.69
CA ARG A 167 -11.77 4.67 13.15
C ARG A 167 -10.78 5.57 13.88
N VAL A 168 -9.52 5.56 13.46
CA VAL A 168 -8.47 6.38 14.10
C VAL A 168 -8.76 7.87 13.96
N PHE A 169 -9.16 8.32 12.77
CA PHE A 169 -9.50 9.74 12.59
C PHE A 169 -10.77 10.14 13.35
N ALA A 170 -11.75 9.25 13.46
CA ALA A 170 -12.93 9.49 14.32
C ALA A 170 -12.51 9.60 15.79
N ALA A 171 -11.64 8.73 16.29
CA ALA A 171 -11.08 8.78 17.64
C ALA A 171 -10.25 10.04 17.89
N ALA A 172 -9.58 10.56 16.86
CA ALA A 172 -8.89 11.86 16.91
C ALA A 172 -9.84 13.07 16.84
N GLY A 173 -11.15 12.85 16.69
CA GLY A 173 -12.18 13.91 16.70
C GLY A 173 -12.55 14.45 15.32
N ALA A 174 -12.03 13.90 14.24
CA ALA A 174 -12.46 14.22 12.88
C ALA A 174 -13.85 13.63 12.57
N VAL A 175 -14.43 14.05 11.46
CA VAL A 175 -15.71 13.54 10.93
C VAL A 175 -15.43 12.83 9.61
N PRO A 176 -15.02 11.55 9.64
CA PRO A 176 -14.68 10.82 8.44
C PRO A 176 -15.92 10.46 7.62
N VAL A 177 -15.75 10.52 6.28
CA VAL A 177 -16.75 10.15 5.28
C VAL A 177 -16.14 9.12 4.36
N ASN A 178 -16.84 8.00 4.16
CA ASN A 178 -16.41 7.00 3.19
C ASN A 178 -16.80 7.45 1.78
N LEU A 179 -15.79 7.69 0.94
CA LEU A 179 -15.94 8.06 -0.47
C LEU A 179 -14.95 7.28 -1.32
N PRO A 180 -15.34 6.84 -2.53
CA PRO A 180 -14.38 6.31 -3.50
C PRO A 180 -13.29 7.33 -3.82
N GLY A 181 -12.07 6.86 -4.06
CA GLY A 181 -10.94 7.73 -4.42
C GLY A 181 -11.22 8.63 -5.62
N SER A 182 -11.99 8.14 -6.59
CA SER A 182 -12.42 8.90 -7.79
C SER A 182 -13.33 10.11 -7.48
N GLU A 183 -13.93 10.19 -6.29
CA GLU A 183 -14.81 11.28 -5.89
C GLU A 183 -14.13 12.33 -5.00
N VAL A 184 -12.88 12.06 -4.55
CA VAL A 184 -12.18 12.94 -3.60
C VAL A 184 -12.00 14.34 -4.15
N PHE A 185 -11.46 14.50 -5.36
CA PHE A 185 -11.27 15.80 -5.99
C PHE A 185 -12.57 16.59 -6.03
N THR A 186 -13.63 16.00 -6.58
CA THR A 186 -14.94 16.66 -6.71
C THR A 186 -15.55 16.99 -5.34
N SER A 187 -15.35 16.16 -4.34
CA SER A 187 -15.87 16.39 -2.98
C SER A 187 -15.13 17.51 -2.25
N LEU A 188 -13.81 17.64 -2.45
CA LEU A 188 -13.02 18.79 -2.01
C LEU A 188 -13.48 20.07 -2.70
N ASP A 189 -13.60 20.06 -4.03
CA ASP A 189 -14.02 21.23 -4.83
C ASP A 189 -15.40 21.75 -4.42
N LYS A 190 -16.36 20.87 -4.23
CA LYS A 190 -17.73 21.21 -3.79
C LYS A 190 -17.87 21.52 -2.31
N GLY A 191 -16.82 21.37 -1.50
CA GLY A 191 -16.86 21.59 -0.05
C GLY A 191 -17.67 20.55 0.72
N VAL A 192 -17.84 19.35 0.19
CA VAL A 192 -18.43 18.20 0.90
C VAL A 192 -17.49 17.73 1.99
N ILE A 193 -16.19 17.77 1.72
CA ILE A 193 -15.10 17.48 2.66
C ILE A 193 -14.09 18.63 2.67
N ASP A 194 -13.37 18.75 3.78
CA ASP A 194 -12.32 19.76 3.99
C ASP A 194 -10.91 19.17 3.84
N ALA A 195 -10.79 17.85 4.00
CA ALA A 195 -9.53 17.12 3.94
C ALA A 195 -9.71 15.69 3.41
N ALA A 196 -8.62 15.03 3.08
CA ALA A 196 -8.65 13.63 2.65
C ALA A 196 -7.34 12.89 2.96
N ASP A 197 -7.47 11.66 3.44
CA ASP A 197 -6.52 10.59 3.27
C ASP A 197 -6.61 10.11 1.82
N TYR A 198 -5.49 10.10 1.06
CA TYR A 198 -5.56 9.75 -0.36
C TYR A 198 -4.35 8.96 -0.85
N THR A 199 -3.19 9.61 -1.09
CA THR A 199 -1.96 8.93 -1.52
C THR A 199 -0.72 9.80 -1.26
N VAL A 200 0.44 9.47 -1.86
CA VAL A 200 1.68 10.23 -1.70
C VAL A 200 1.59 11.63 -2.32
N PHE A 201 2.44 12.55 -1.85
CA PHE A 201 2.36 13.97 -2.17
C PHE A 201 2.38 14.27 -3.68
N SER A 202 3.32 13.68 -4.40
CA SER A 202 3.47 13.90 -5.84
C SER A 202 2.24 13.48 -6.64
N THR A 203 1.67 12.34 -6.30
CA THR A 203 0.46 11.85 -6.97
C THR A 203 -0.75 12.71 -6.64
N ASN A 204 -0.90 13.18 -5.39
CA ASN A 204 -1.94 14.12 -5.01
C ASN A 204 -1.81 15.44 -5.80
N HIS A 205 -0.58 15.93 -5.96
CA HIS A 205 -0.28 17.15 -6.70
C HIS A 205 -0.60 17.01 -8.20
N GLU A 206 -0.13 15.92 -8.83
CA GLU A 206 -0.37 15.64 -10.26
C GLU A 206 -1.86 15.46 -10.59
N GLN A 207 -2.66 14.99 -9.63
CA GLN A 207 -4.12 14.86 -9.78
C GLN A 207 -4.88 16.16 -9.46
N GLY A 208 -4.18 17.25 -9.20
CA GLY A 208 -4.77 18.58 -8.96
C GLY A 208 -5.37 18.75 -7.56
N MET A 209 -5.15 17.82 -6.62
CA MET A 209 -5.70 17.97 -5.26
C MET A 209 -5.22 19.25 -4.58
N HIS A 210 -3.96 19.63 -4.82
CA HIS A 210 -3.37 20.84 -4.25
C HIS A 210 -3.80 22.13 -4.96
N ASP A 211 -4.56 22.08 -6.07
CA ASP A 211 -5.20 23.27 -6.65
C ASP A 211 -6.32 23.78 -5.75
N ILE A 212 -6.95 22.87 -5.01
CA ILE A 212 -8.10 23.14 -4.13
C ILE A 212 -7.68 23.12 -2.67
N ALA A 213 -6.90 22.13 -2.25
CA ALA A 213 -6.47 21.89 -0.87
C ALA A 213 -5.02 22.37 -0.69
N LYS A 214 -4.86 23.64 -0.30
CA LYS A 214 -3.58 24.36 -0.27
C LYS A 214 -2.74 24.10 0.98
N HIS A 215 -3.20 23.26 1.91
CA HIS A 215 -2.56 23.01 3.21
C HIS A 215 -2.28 21.53 3.46
N PRO A 216 -1.60 20.80 2.54
CA PRO A 216 -1.26 19.40 2.76
C PRO A 216 -0.33 19.23 3.95
N VAL A 217 -0.43 18.06 4.64
CA VAL A 217 0.55 17.66 5.65
C VAL A 217 1.53 16.67 5.02
N TYR A 218 2.81 17.01 5.06
CA TYR A 218 3.91 16.20 4.53
C TYR A 218 5.22 16.49 5.31
N PRO A 219 6.03 15.48 5.67
CA PRO A 219 5.82 14.04 5.44
C PRO A 219 4.55 13.51 6.11
N GLY A 220 4.00 12.42 5.56
CA GLY A 220 2.79 11.79 6.07
C GLY A 220 2.93 11.32 7.54
N PHE A 221 1.84 11.27 8.26
CA PHE A 221 1.82 10.89 9.68
C PHE A 221 0.87 9.73 9.99
N HIS A 222 0.02 9.36 9.06
CA HIS A 222 -1.15 8.55 9.33
C HIS A 222 -1.14 7.20 8.63
N SER A 223 -1.01 7.17 7.32
CA SER A 223 -1.30 6.00 6.49
C SER A 223 -0.08 5.59 5.67
N MET A 224 0.19 4.30 5.67
CA MET A 224 1.14 3.65 4.76
C MET A 224 0.59 2.26 4.44
N PRO A 225 -0.18 2.13 3.36
CA PRO A 225 -0.85 0.88 3.05
C PRO A 225 0.13 -0.21 2.64
N LEU A 226 -0.12 -1.43 3.12
CA LEU A 226 0.52 -2.63 2.63
C LEU A 226 -0.23 -3.09 1.37
N VAL A 227 0.49 -3.10 0.26
CA VAL A 227 0.03 -3.66 -1.00
C VAL A 227 0.64 -5.04 -1.15
N GLU A 228 -0.19 -6.07 -1.13
CA GLU A 228 0.28 -7.45 -1.26
C GLU A 228 0.46 -7.84 -2.72
N VAL A 229 1.49 -8.65 -2.96
CA VAL A 229 1.66 -9.45 -4.16
C VAL A 229 1.43 -10.89 -3.77
N SER A 230 0.32 -11.47 -4.22
CA SER A 230 -0.06 -12.85 -3.90
C SER A 230 -0.49 -13.58 -5.16
N MET A 231 -0.32 -14.89 -5.17
CA MET A 231 -0.76 -15.73 -6.28
C MET A 231 -1.48 -17.00 -5.79
N ASN A 232 -2.11 -17.72 -6.72
CA ASN A 232 -2.74 -18.98 -6.42
C ASN A 232 -1.74 -19.96 -5.78
N LYS A 233 -2.09 -20.52 -4.61
CA LYS A 233 -1.20 -21.38 -3.82
C LYS A 233 -0.77 -22.64 -4.59
N THR A 234 -1.69 -23.31 -5.28
CA THR A 234 -1.37 -24.51 -6.05
C THR A 234 -0.41 -24.20 -7.19
N THR A 235 -0.62 -23.07 -7.88
CA THR A 235 0.28 -22.59 -8.93
C THR A 235 1.66 -22.31 -8.35
N TRP A 236 1.74 -21.58 -7.21
CA TRP A 236 3.00 -21.31 -6.52
C TRP A 236 3.76 -22.60 -6.16
N GLU A 237 3.09 -23.56 -5.55
CA GLU A 237 3.69 -24.83 -5.14
C GLU A 237 4.18 -25.70 -6.32
N SER A 238 3.66 -25.46 -7.53
CA SER A 238 4.12 -26.12 -8.75
C SER A 238 5.38 -25.52 -9.37
N LEU A 239 5.77 -24.31 -8.94
CA LEU A 239 6.94 -23.62 -9.50
C LEU A 239 8.25 -24.21 -8.97
N PRO A 240 9.31 -24.27 -9.80
CA PRO A 240 10.65 -24.56 -9.35
C PRO A 240 11.13 -23.58 -8.27
N ALA A 241 11.93 -24.05 -7.33
CA ALA A 241 12.40 -23.24 -6.19
C ALA A 241 13.23 -22.01 -6.64
N ASP A 242 13.95 -22.08 -7.74
CA ASP A 242 14.69 -20.95 -8.30
C ASP A 242 13.75 -19.86 -8.85
N ILE A 243 12.61 -20.24 -9.43
CA ILE A 243 11.59 -19.31 -9.89
C ILE A 243 10.88 -18.67 -8.69
N GLN A 244 10.51 -19.46 -7.66
CA GLN A 244 9.93 -18.93 -6.43
C GLN A 244 10.84 -17.90 -5.77
N ALA A 245 12.12 -18.22 -5.58
CA ALA A 245 13.09 -17.30 -5.00
C ALA A 245 13.29 -16.04 -5.86
N THR A 246 13.26 -16.16 -7.19
CA THR A 246 13.33 -15.01 -8.09
C THR A 246 12.13 -14.10 -7.96
N LEU A 247 10.93 -14.66 -7.86
CA LEU A 247 9.69 -13.87 -7.67
C LEU A 247 9.71 -13.14 -6.32
N GLU A 248 10.05 -13.82 -5.22
CA GLU A 248 10.15 -13.19 -3.90
C GLU A 248 11.17 -12.03 -3.90
N GLN A 249 12.39 -12.28 -4.42
CA GLN A 249 13.42 -11.25 -4.49
C GLN A 249 12.99 -10.07 -5.39
N SER A 250 12.31 -10.36 -6.50
CA SER A 250 11.84 -9.30 -7.42
C SER A 250 10.82 -8.37 -6.76
N VAL A 251 9.92 -8.89 -5.92
CA VAL A 251 8.96 -8.07 -5.15
C VAL A 251 9.68 -7.22 -4.12
N SER A 252 10.63 -7.78 -3.38
CA SER A 252 11.41 -7.03 -2.38
C SER A 252 12.21 -5.88 -3.03
N ASP A 253 12.90 -6.15 -4.15
CA ASP A 253 13.65 -5.12 -4.87
C ASP A 253 12.73 -4.06 -5.49
N PHE A 254 11.58 -4.50 -6.02
CA PHE A 254 10.57 -3.59 -6.57
C PHE A 254 10.01 -2.68 -5.47
N ALA A 255 9.69 -3.20 -4.30
CA ALA A 255 9.14 -2.43 -3.19
C ALA A 255 10.07 -1.26 -2.81
N ARG A 256 11.37 -1.52 -2.69
CA ARG A 256 12.36 -0.49 -2.38
C ARG A 256 12.50 0.53 -3.52
N ARG A 257 12.51 0.07 -4.77
CA ARG A 257 12.57 0.95 -5.94
C ARG A 257 11.32 1.82 -6.07
N GLN A 258 10.12 1.28 -5.81
CA GLN A 258 8.85 2.02 -5.84
C GLN A 258 8.90 3.18 -4.84
N VAL A 259 9.23 2.91 -3.58
CA VAL A 259 9.32 3.93 -2.53
C VAL A 259 10.37 5.00 -2.88
N SER A 260 11.56 4.59 -3.31
CA SER A 260 12.62 5.54 -3.71
C SER A 260 12.16 6.45 -4.85
N THR A 261 11.56 5.88 -5.89
CA THR A 261 11.07 6.63 -7.05
C THR A 261 9.97 7.62 -6.66
N LEU A 262 9.02 7.21 -5.83
CA LEU A 262 7.93 8.08 -5.40
C LEU A 262 8.43 9.16 -4.43
N ALA A 263 9.35 8.85 -3.53
CA ALA A 263 9.97 9.84 -2.64
C ALA A 263 10.78 10.92 -3.41
N GLU A 264 11.49 10.54 -4.49
CA GLU A 264 12.16 11.51 -5.38
C GLU A 264 11.14 12.41 -6.07
N ARG A 265 10.02 11.87 -6.54
CA ARG A 265 8.93 12.67 -7.14
C ARG A 265 8.28 13.58 -6.11
N ASP A 266 8.06 13.09 -4.89
CA ASP A 266 7.53 13.89 -3.79
C ASP A 266 8.44 15.07 -3.48
N ALA A 267 9.75 14.86 -3.37
CA ALA A 267 10.71 15.93 -3.13
C ALA A 267 10.66 17.04 -4.20
N VAL A 268 10.52 16.65 -5.49
CA VAL A 268 10.35 17.60 -6.59
C VAL A 268 9.02 18.36 -6.49
N ALA A 269 7.92 17.66 -6.22
CA ALA A 269 6.60 18.25 -6.11
C ALA A 269 6.49 19.20 -4.90
N VAL A 270 7.04 18.82 -3.75
CA VAL A 270 7.10 19.67 -2.53
C VAL A 270 7.90 20.95 -2.80
N ALA A 271 9.05 20.84 -3.47
CA ALA A 271 9.87 22.01 -3.82
C ALA A 271 9.15 22.99 -4.77
N ALA A 272 8.30 22.46 -5.67
CA ALA A 272 7.50 23.28 -6.59
C ALA A 272 6.24 23.87 -5.93
N ALA A 273 5.69 23.21 -4.92
CA ALA A 273 4.38 23.50 -4.34
C ALA A 273 4.22 24.96 -3.84
N ALA A 274 5.29 25.55 -3.28
CA ALA A 274 5.26 26.94 -2.81
C ALA A 274 4.97 27.95 -3.95
N ALA A 275 5.45 27.67 -5.18
CA ALA A 275 5.20 28.53 -6.34
C ALA A 275 3.71 28.48 -6.76
N ASP A 276 3.03 27.36 -6.46
CA ASP A 276 1.62 27.15 -6.72
C ASP A 276 0.70 27.62 -5.57
N GLY A 277 1.28 28.32 -4.59
CA GLY A 277 0.57 28.87 -3.43
C GLY A 277 0.15 27.78 -2.41
N VAL A 278 0.84 26.66 -2.39
CA VAL A 278 0.64 25.57 -1.42
C VAL A 278 1.53 25.80 -0.20
N THR A 279 0.96 25.68 0.99
CA THR A 279 1.69 25.72 2.28
C THR A 279 1.74 24.32 2.83
N VAL A 280 2.91 23.69 2.80
CA VAL A 280 3.11 22.35 3.34
C VAL A 280 3.29 22.43 4.85
N HIS A 281 2.54 21.62 5.60
CA HIS A 281 2.62 21.49 7.06
C HIS A 281 3.38 20.23 7.42
N ASP A 282 4.22 20.31 8.44
CA ASP A 282 4.95 19.16 9.00
C ASP A 282 4.63 19.01 10.48
N TRP A 283 4.07 17.88 10.86
CA TRP A 283 3.77 17.62 12.26
C TRP A 283 5.02 17.34 13.08
N SER A 284 5.11 17.97 14.25
CA SER A 284 6.18 17.69 15.20
C SER A 284 6.19 16.21 15.62
N ALA A 285 7.33 15.74 16.10
CA ALA A 285 7.46 14.39 16.65
C ALA A 285 6.47 14.14 17.81
N GLU A 286 6.18 15.16 18.63
CA GLU A 286 5.19 15.10 19.72
C GLU A 286 3.78 14.88 19.18
N GLU A 287 3.35 15.62 18.16
CA GLU A 287 2.02 15.45 17.57
C GLU A 287 1.86 14.10 16.87
N ARG A 288 2.92 13.61 16.20
CA ARG A 288 2.95 12.25 15.64
C ARG A 288 2.83 11.19 16.73
N ALA A 289 3.49 11.35 17.87
CA ALA A 289 3.37 10.45 19.01
C ALA A 289 1.97 10.48 19.63
N ARG A 290 1.36 11.67 19.77
CA ARG A 290 -0.03 11.82 20.24
C ARG A 290 -1.02 11.09 19.32
N PHE A 291 -0.86 11.26 18.00
CA PHE A 291 -1.72 10.57 17.02
C PHE A 291 -1.54 9.03 17.09
N ARG A 292 -0.31 8.56 17.21
CA ARG A 292 -0.01 7.13 17.38
C ARG A 292 -0.62 6.56 18.66
N ALA A 293 -0.62 7.31 19.75
CA ALA A 293 -1.26 6.87 21.00
C ALA A 293 -2.78 6.69 20.83
N ILE A 294 -3.45 7.55 20.08
CA ILE A 294 -4.87 7.40 19.72
C ILE A 294 -5.05 6.16 18.84
N ALA A 295 -4.22 6.01 17.82
CA ALA A 295 -4.29 4.89 16.87
C ALA A 295 -4.09 3.53 17.57
N LYS A 296 -3.18 3.45 18.54
CA LYS A 296 -2.94 2.23 19.34
C LYS A 296 -4.22 1.72 20.04
N GLY A 297 -5.07 2.61 20.54
CA GLY A 297 -6.36 2.24 21.12
C GLY A 297 -7.28 1.55 20.11
N GLU A 298 -7.25 2.01 18.86
CA GLU A 298 -8.03 1.40 17.78
C GLU A 298 -7.43 0.07 17.28
N TRP A 299 -6.11 -0.09 17.31
CA TRP A 299 -5.46 -1.38 17.01
C TRP A 299 -5.84 -2.43 18.07
N GLU A 300 -5.82 -2.03 19.35
CA GLU A 300 -6.19 -2.90 20.47
C GLU A 300 -7.65 -3.33 20.38
N ALA A 301 -8.54 -2.39 20.04
CA ALA A 301 -9.95 -2.70 19.80
C ALA A 301 -10.13 -3.67 18.62
N ALA A 302 -9.37 -3.48 17.53
CA ALA A 302 -9.39 -4.38 16.38
C ALA A 302 -8.86 -5.79 16.70
N ALA A 303 -7.90 -5.92 17.62
CA ALA A 303 -7.34 -7.20 18.06
C ALA A 303 -8.41 -8.14 18.65
N GLY A 304 -9.46 -7.57 19.24
CA GLY A 304 -10.58 -8.35 19.81
C GLY A 304 -11.53 -8.96 18.76
N ALA A 305 -11.38 -8.65 17.48
CA ALA A 305 -12.32 -9.07 16.44
C ALA A 305 -12.15 -10.55 16.02
N SER A 306 -10.93 -11.09 16.07
CA SER A 306 -10.63 -12.48 15.75
C SER A 306 -9.30 -12.93 16.37
N ASP A 307 -9.08 -14.26 16.44
CA ASP A 307 -7.78 -14.81 16.85
C ASP A 307 -6.65 -14.39 15.89
N ALA A 308 -6.95 -14.23 14.62
CA ALA A 308 -5.99 -13.75 13.64
C ALA A 308 -5.63 -12.27 13.89
N SER A 309 -6.62 -11.41 14.16
CA SER A 309 -6.40 -10.01 14.55
C SER A 309 -5.56 -9.89 15.83
N ALA A 310 -5.82 -10.74 16.84
CA ALA A 310 -5.02 -10.77 18.06
C ALA A 310 -3.54 -11.14 17.79
N ARG A 311 -3.29 -12.10 16.89
CA ARG A 311 -1.91 -12.44 16.47
C ARG A 311 -1.23 -11.29 15.73
N VAL A 312 -1.93 -10.64 14.79
CA VAL A 312 -1.40 -9.46 14.09
C VAL A 312 -1.03 -8.38 15.08
N TYR A 313 -1.95 -8.02 15.99
CA TYR A 313 -1.71 -7.00 17.01
C TYR A 313 -0.50 -7.31 17.88
N SER A 314 -0.41 -8.54 18.40
CA SER A 314 0.68 -8.94 19.30
C SER A 314 2.04 -8.94 18.60
N THR A 315 2.12 -9.42 17.36
CA THR A 315 3.37 -9.46 16.59
C THR A 315 3.80 -8.04 16.18
N LEU A 316 2.86 -7.23 15.71
CA LEU A 316 3.12 -5.84 15.32
C LEU A 316 3.60 -5.01 16.50
N THR A 317 2.86 -5.02 17.62
CA THR A 317 3.21 -4.21 18.81
C THR A 317 4.52 -4.67 19.45
N LYS A 318 4.79 -5.97 19.45
CA LYS A 318 6.10 -6.49 19.88
C LYS A 318 7.23 -5.94 19.01
N TYR A 319 7.10 -6.03 17.68
CA TYR A 319 8.09 -5.50 16.76
C TYR A 319 8.31 -3.99 16.96
N LEU A 320 7.23 -3.22 17.04
CA LEU A 320 7.31 -1.77 17.26
C LEU A 320 8.00 -1.42 18.58
N SER A 321 7.70 -2.15 19.66
CA SER A 321 8.32 -1.95 20.97
C SER A 321 9.80 -2.34 20.97
N ASP A 322 10.14 -3.50 20.39
CA ASP A 322 11.53 -3.99 20.29
C ASP A 322 12.43 -3.01 19.50
N ASN A 323 11.87 -2.23 18.59
CA ASN A 323 12.56 -1.26 17.75
C ASN A 323 12.41 0.21 18.25
N GLY A 324 11.83 0.42 19.44
CA GLY A 324 11.66 1.75 20.03
C GLY A 324 10.68 2.65 19.26
N LEU A 325 9.78 2.07 18.48
CA LEU A 325 8.75 2.77 17.71
C LEU A 325 7.44 2.90 18.49
N LEU A 326 7.28 2.16 19.57
CA LEU A 326 6.14 2.17 20.46
C LEU A 326 6.61 2.14 21.91
N GLU A 327 6.11 3.09 22.74
CA GLU A 327 6.36 3.13 24.19
C GLU A 327 5.42 2.19 24.96
#